data_6cab5e3367ea6fc00c126097e8999531
#
_entry.id   6cab5e3367ea6fc00c126097e8999531
#
_cell.length_a   1.000
_cell.length_b   1.000
_cell.length_c   1.000
_cell.angle_alpha   90.00
_cell.angle_beta   90.00
_cell.angle_gamma   90.00
#
_symmetry.space_group_name_H-M   'P 1'
#
loop_
_entity.id
_entity.type
_entity.pdbx_description
1 polymer ?
#
loop_
_entity_poly.entity_id
_entity_poly.type
_entity_poly.pdbx_seq_one_letter_code
_entity_poly.pdbx_strand_id
1 'polypeptide(L)'
;LQMCIRDSNGLTFDCSALTDKTMNYTFISNHRDIILDSAFLCILLIDQKMNTVEIAIGDNLLIYPWIKKLVRINKSFIVQRGLSMRQKLEASALMSRYMHFAITHKHENLWIAQRQGRAKDSNDRTQDSMLKMMAMAGEGDAIARLKELNLVPLSISYEYDPCDFLKAKELQQKRDDANFRKSPEDDLINMQTGLYGYKGRIHFQTSACLNKELDEIKERNLSKTEVFTAISELIDKHIHQNYHLYAGNYVACDLLMGDTRFAEEYTEEEKVKFEKYLEGQIAKIDLPNKDIPFLRNKILTMYACLLYTSPSPRDYAAS
;
A
#
# COMPACT_ATOMS: atom_id res chain seq x y z
N LEU A 1 4.33 11.75 -15.62
CA LEU A 1 3.85 12.08 -14.27
C LEU A 1 2.90 13.28 -14.26
N GLN A 2 3.19 14.40 -14.90
CA GLN A 2 2.25 15.53 -15.02
C GLN A 2 0.92 15.13 -15.70
N MET A 3 0.94 14.22 -16.67
CA MET A 3 -0.30 13.68 -17.26
C MET A 3 -1.11 12.87 -16.25
N CYS A 4 -0.45 12.01 -15.45
CA CYS A 4 -1.13 11.21 -14.43
C CYS A 4 -1.77 12.07 -13.32
N ILE A 5 -1.14 13.20 -12.97
CA ILE A 5 -1.71 14.19 -12.04
C ILE A 5 -2.91 14.92 -12.68
N ARG A 6 -2.86 15.22 -13.99
CA ARG A 6 -3.98 15.83 -14.72
C ARG A 6 -5.20 14.91 -14.82
N ASP A 7 -4.99 13.59 -14.86
CA ASP A 7 -6.05 12.58 -14.93
C ASP A 7 -6.65 12.24 -13.54
N SER A 8 -6.07 12.80 -12.46
CA SER A 8 -6.66 12.77 -11.11
C SER A 8 -7.42 14.06 -10.83
N ASN A 9 -8.50 13.96 -10.06
CA ASN A 9 -9.26 15.12 -9.59
C ASN A 9 -8.59 15.84 -8.40
N GLY A 10 -7.34 15.57 -8.17
CA GLY A 10 -6.50 16.16 -7.14
C GLY A 10 -5.62 15.13 -6.44
N LEU A 11 -4.37 15.50 -6.21
CA LEU A 11 -3.40 14.77 -5.40
C LEU A 11 -3.09 15.61 -4.17
N THR A 12 -3.33 15.06 -2.98
CA THR A 12 -3.15 15.76 -1.71
C THR A 12 -2.23 14.99 -0.77
N PHE A 13 -1.53 15.70 0.10
CA PHE A 13 -0.60 15.12 1.06
C PHE A 13 -0.70 15.79 2.42
N ASP A 14 -1.02 15.01 3.44
CA ASP A 14 -0.90 15.43 4.82
C ASP A 14 0.33 14.78 5.46
N CYS A 15 1.33 15.59 5.73
CA CYS A 15 2.54 15.19 6.46
C CYS A 15 2.73 16.04 7.75
N SER A 16 1.66 16.60 8.29
CA SER A 16 1.68 17.44 9.49
C SER A 16 2.21 16.71 10.74
N ALA A 17 2.05 15.38 10.77
CA ALA A 17 2.58 14.53 11.83
C ALA A 17 4.11 14.38 11.81
N LEU A 18 4.79 14.75 10.70
CA LEU A 18 6.26 14.76 10.61
C LEU A 18 6.79 16.11 11.09
N THR A 19 7.19 16.16 12.34
CA THR A 19 7.67 17.39 12.98
C THR A 19 9.08 17.81 12.54
N ASP A 20 9.93 16.86 12.18
CA ASP A 20 11.28 17.12 11.68
C ASP A 20 11.43 16.66 10.22
N LYS A 21 11.36 17.62 9.30
CA LYS A 21 11.52 17.37 7.85
C LYS A 21 12.98 17.22 7.41
N THR A 22 13.94 17.35 8.32
CA THR A 22 15.37 17.16 8.04
C THR A 22 15.84 15.74 8.30
N MET A 23 15.08 14.98 9.08
CA MET A 23 15.33 13.56 9.31
C MET A 23 15.04 12.73 8.07
N ASN A 24 15.70 11.58 7.98
CA ASN A 24 15.42 10.58 6.96
C ASN A 24 14.53 9.49 7.53
N TYR A 25 13.51 9.11 6.77
CA TYR A 25 12.46 8.21 7.19
C TYR A 25 12.33 6.99 6.29
N THR A 26 11.90 5.88 6.84
CA THR A 26 11.41 4.73 6.11
C THR A 26 9.89 4.76 6.10
N PHE A 27 9.30 5.17 4.97
CA PHE A 27 7.86 5.16 4.79
C PHE A 27 7.38 3.73 4.50
N ILE A 28 6.48 3.23 5.36
CA ILE A 28 5.82 1.92 5.22
C ILE A 28 4.37 2.15 4.87
N SER A 29 3.91 1.68 3.70
CA SER A 29 2.55 1.97 3.26
C SER A 29 1.77 0.73 2.82
N ASN A 30 0.44 0.84 2.81
CA ASN A 30 -0.39 0.03 1.95
C ASN A 30 -0.01 0.26 0.47
N HIS A 31 -0.42 -0.64 -0.43
CA HIS A 31 0.04 -0.62 -1.82
C HIS A 31 -1.14 -0.72 -2.78
N ARG A 32 -1.42 0.37 -3.51
CA ARG A 32 -2.53 0.51 -4.44
C ARG A 32 -2.11 0.36 -5.90
N ASP A 33 -1.03 1.03 -6.31
CA ASP A 33 -0.53 1.03 -7.69
C ASP A 33 0.95 0.65 -7.76
N ILE A 34 1.34 -0.13 -8.78
CA ILE A 34 2.71 -0.66 -8.92
C ILE A 34 3.75 0.45 -9.09
N ILE A 35 3.38 1.52 -9.80
CA ILE A 35 4.29 2.61 -10.17
C ILE A 35 3.96 3.89 -9.41
N LEU A 36 2.67 4.24 -9.34
CA LEU A 36 2.26 5.58 -8.95
C LEU A 36 2.37 5.83 -7.45
N ASP A 37 2.27 4.82 -6.60
CA ASP A 37 2.39 5.01 -5.15
C ASP A 37 3.73 5.66 -4.80
N SER A 38 4.84 5.07 -5.24
CA SER A 38 6.18 5.62 -4.99
C SER A 38 6.47 6.88 -5.81
N ALA A 39 5.95 6.97 -7.04
CA ALA A 39 6.15 8.12 -7.90
C ALA A 39 5.44 9.37 -7.36
N PHE A 40 4.18 9.24 -6.91
CA PHE A 40 3.46 10.34 -6.26
C PHE A 40 4.10 10.73 -4.94
N LEU A 41 4.53 9.76 -4.12
CA LEU A 41 5.25 10.06 -2.90
C LEU A 41 6.51 10.92 -3.17
N CYS A 42 7.30 10.58 -4.18
CA CYS A 42 8.47 11.39 -4.55
C CYS A 42 8.10 12.84 -4.90
N ILE A 43 7.02 13.04 -5.67
CA ILE A 43 6.55 14.39 -6.03
C ILE A 43 6.10 15.15 -4.77
N LEU A 44 5.28 14.51 -3.94
CA LEU A 44 4.74 15.11 -2.72
C LEU A 44 5.83 15.48 -1.72
N LEU A 45 6.87 14.67 -1.59
CA LEU A 45 8.03 14.98 -0.74
C LEU A 45 8.82 16.18 -1.28
N ILE A 46 9.04 16.26 -2.60
CA ILE A 46 9.69 17.43 -3.23
C ILE A 46 8.91 18.72 -2.95
N ASP A 47 7.57 18.67 -3.06
CA ASP A 47 6.71 19.83 -2.77
C ASP A 47 6.81 20.26 -1.30
N GLN A 48 7.11 19.33 -0.40
CA GLN A 48 7.39 19.59 1.02
C GLN A 48 8.87 19.96 1.30
N LYS A 49 9.72 20.08 0.27
CA LYS A 49 11.17 20.33 0.37
C LYS A 49 11.93 19.22 1.11
N MET A 50 11.43 18.00 1.04
CA MET A 50 12.07 16.80 1.56
C MET A 50 12.76 16.02 0.44
N ASN A 51 13.76 15.20 0.80
CA ASN A 51 14.40 14.28 -0.14
C ASN A 51 13.40 13.24 -0.65
N THR A 52 13.53 12.83 -1.91
CA THR A 52 12.78 11.70 -2.46
C THR A 52 13.16 10.39 -1.78
N VAL A 53 12.37 9.35 -2.01
CA VAL A 53 12.63 8.02 -1.44
C VAL A 53 13.48 7.15 -2.37
N GLU A 54 14.28 6.26 -1.79
CA GLU A 54 14.73 5.06 -2.46
C GLU A 54 13.65 3.99 -2.38
N ILE A 55 13.40 3.31 -3.49
CA ILE A 55 12.21 2.47 -3.68
C ILE A 55 12.58 1.00 -3.69
N ALA A 56 11.98 0.20 -2.80
CA ALA A 56 12.10 -1.26 -2.82
C ALA A 56 11.24 -1.84 -3.96
N ILE A 57 11.86 -2.40 -5.00
CA ILE A 57 11.17 -2.98 -6.16
C ILE A 57 11.48 -4.46 -6.36
N GLY A 58 10.46 -5.26 -6.62
CA GLY A 58 10.64 -6.69 -6.92
C GLY A 58 11.27 -6.93 -8.30
N ASP A 59 12.20 -7.87 -8.38
CA ASP A 59 12.88 -8.25 -9.63
C ASP A 59 11.94 -8.83 -10.71
N ASN A 60 10.78 -9.35 -10.30
CA ASN A 60 9.73 -9.82 -11.23
C ASN A 60 9.17 -8.70 -12.13
N LEU A 61 9.35 -7.44 -11.79
CA LEU A 61 8.94 -6.30 -12.60
C LEU A 61 10.00 -5.91 -13.63
N LEU A 62 11.21 -6.46 -13.55
CA LEU A 62 12.36 -6.10 -14.39
C LEU A 62 12.44 -6.96 -15.67
N ILE A 63 11.30 -7.20 -16.31
CA ILE A 63 11.16 -8.10 -17.46
C ILE A 63 11.95 -7.60 -18.65
N TYR A 64 11.97 -6.28 -18.89
CA TYR A 64 12.65 -5.67 -20.01
C TYR A 64 13.89 -4.88 -19.59
N PRO A 65 14.97 -4.87 -20.40
CA PRO A 65 16.20 -4.14 -20.07
C PRO A 65 16.01 -2.64 -19.85
N TRP A 66 15.05 -2.01 -20.53
CA TRP A 66 14.76 -0.59 -20.37
C TRP A 66 14.10 -0.29 -19.01
N ILE A 67 13.29 -1.22 -18.45
CA ILE A 67 12.72 -1.08 -17.11
C ILE A 67 13.84 -1.04 -16.08
N LYS A 68 14.86 -1.92 -16.20
CA LYS A 68 16.04 -1.89 -15.32
C LYS A 68 16.74 -0.53 -15.30
N LYS A 69 16.85 0.12 -16.47
CA LYS A 69 17.46 1.46 -16.56
C LYS A 69 16.57 2.50 -15.88
N LEU A 70 15.26 2.45 -16.12
CA LEU A 70 14.29 3.39 -15.55
C LEU A 70 14.26 3.32 -14.03
N VAL A 71 14.18 2.12 -13.44
CA VAL A 71 14.13 1.96 -11.97
C VAL A 71 15.42 2.41 -11.29
N ARG A 72 16.60 2.25 -11.95
CA ARG A 72 17.88 2.77 -11.43
C ARG A 72 17.91 4.29 -11.38
N ILE A 73 17.35 4.96 -12.38
CA ILE A 73 17.23 6.44 -12.39
C ILE A 73 16.33 6.92 -11.25
N ASN A 74 15.31 6.12 -10.89
CA ASN A 74 14.37 6.44 -9.80
C ASN A 74 14.85 5.92 -8.43
N LYS A 75 16.16 5.83 -8.19
CA LYS A 75 16.74 5.41 -6.90
C LYS A 75 16.17 4.08 -6.38
N SER A 76 15.85 3.11 -7.28
CA SER A 76 15.27 1.85 -6.83
C SER A 76 16.34 0.83 -6.48
N PHE A 77 16.15 0.11 -5.38
CA PHE A 77 16.92 -1.10 -5.05
C PHE A 77 16.07 -2.36 -5.22
N ILE A 78 16.73 -3.46 -5.60
CA ILE A 78 16.03 -4.66 -6.07
C ILE A 78 15.81 -5.63 -4.93
N VAL A 79 14.54 -6.06 -4.77
CA VAL A 79 14.13 -7.16 -3.90
C VAL A 79 14.08 -8.43 -4.72
N GLN A 80 15.01 -9.35 -4.48
CA GLN A 80 15.08 -10.63 -5.19
C GLN A 80 13.97 -11.58 -4.75
N ARG A 81 13.33 -12.22 -5.73
CA ARG A 81 12.25 -13.22 -5.53
C ARG A 81 12.66 -14.58 -6.10
N GLY A 82 11.88 -15.62 -5.82
CA GLY A 82 12.12 -16.96 -6.41
C GLY A 82 13.36 -17.67 -5.89
N LEU A 83 13.98 -17.19 -4.80
CA LEU A 83 15.20 -17.74 -4.23
C LEU A 83 14.93 -18.97 -3.34
N SER A 84 15.93 -19.86 -3.21
CA SER A 84 15.95 -20.91 -2.17
C SER A 84 15.95 -20.28 -0.76
N MET A 85 15.62 -21.06 0.27
CA MET A 85 15.54 -20.56 1.65
C MET A 85 16.84 -19.89 2.12
N ARG A 86 18.01 -20.51 1.82
CA ARG A 86 19.32 -19.96 2.17
C ARG A 86 19.58 -18.64 1.44
N GLN A 87 19.34 -18.60 0.13
CA GLN A 87 19.51 -17.39 -0.68
C GLN A 87 18.57 -16.27 -0.24
N LYS A 88 17.32 -16.59 0.17
CA LYS A 88 16.38 -15.61 0.75
C LYS A 88 16.96 -14.96 2.00
N LEU A 89 17.56 -15.75 2.90
CA LEU A 89 18.14 -15.24 4.12
C LEU A 89 19.31 -14.29 3.83
N GLU A 90 20.21 -14.69 2.92
CA GLU A 90 21.37 -13.88 2.50
C GLU A 90 20.91 -12.57 1.81
N ALA A 91 19.94 -12.64 0.91
CA ALA A 91 19.36 -11.47 0.22
C ALA A 91 18.64 -10.53 1.21
N SER A 92 17.90 -11.08 2.19
CA SER A 92 17.23 -10.30 3.23
C SER A 92 18.25 -9.58 4.12
N ALA A 93 19.33 -10.25 4.51
CA ALA A 93 20.40 -9.64 5.30
C ALA A 93 21.13 -8.52 4.53
N LEU A 94 21.37 -8.72 3.23
CA LEU A 94 21.96 -7.68 2.36
C LEU A 94 21.02 -6.47 2.24
N MET A 95 19.74 -6.72 2.02
CA MET A 95 18.72 -5.66 1.91
C MET A 95 18.60 -4.87 3.23
N SER A 96 18.55 -5.56 4.36
CA SER A 96 18.56 -4.91 5.67
C SER A 96 19.76 -4.01 5.87
N ARG A 97 20.97 -4.50 5.60
CA ARG A 97 22.20 -3.69 5.66
C ARG A 97 22.13 -2.46 4.76
N TYR A 98 21.60 -2.63 3.55
CA TYR A 98 21.43 -1.51 2.64
C TYR A 98 20.45 -0.46 3.17
N MET A 99 19.31 -0.87 3.73
CA MET A 99 18.32 0.05 4.29
C MET A 99 18.91 0.87 5.45
N HIS A 100 19.62 0.21 6.37
CA HIS A 100 20.34 0.91 7.45
C HIS A 100 21.39 1.88 6.91
N PHE A 101 22.21 1.46 5.94
CA PHE A 101 23.18 2.31 5.29
C PHE A 101 22.54 3.51 4.59
N ALA A 102 21.39 3.33 3.92
CA ALA A 102 20.68 4.41 3.24
C ALA A 102 20.19 5.48 4.23
N ILE A 103 19.63 5.09 5.35
CA ILE A 103 19.16 6.02 6.38
C ILE A 103 20.33 6.70 7.11
N THR A 104 21.33 5.93 7.58
CA THR A 104 22.35 6.42 8.53
C THR A 104 23.56 7.08 7.87
N HIS A 105 23.93 6.67 6.65
CA HIS A 105 25.13 7.12 5.96
C HIS A 105 24.87 7.89 4.67
N LYS A 106 23.89 7.43 3.85
CA LYS A 106 23.52 8.15 2.63
C LYS A 106 22.57 9.32 2.89
N HIS A 107 21.92 9.30 4.06
CA HIS A 107 20.89 10.29 4.42
C HIS A 107 19.77 10.38 3.39
N GLU A 108 19.26 9.22 2.98
CA GLU A 108 18.16 9.09 2.02
C GLU A 108 16.91 8.53 2.71
N ASN A 109 15.73 8.97 2.26
CA ASN A 109 14.48 8.36 2.65
C ASN A 109 14.29 7.01 1.94
N LEU A 110 13.51 6.12 2.54
CA LEU A 110 13.13 4.83 1.96
C LEU A 110 11.62 4.71 1.83
N TRP A 111 11.16 3.98 0.81
CA TRP A 111 9.77 3.53 0.72
C TRP A 111 9.70 2.02 0.52
N ILE A 112 8.87 1.38 1.32
CA ILE A 112 8.58 -0.04 1.23
C ILE A 112 7.08 -0.29 1.48
N ALA A 113 6.48 -1.19 0.69
CA ALA A 113 5.13 -1.63 0.95
C ALA A 113 5.08 -2.54 2.18
N GLN A 114 4.03 -2.43 3.00
CA GLN A 114 3.84 -3.20 4.25
C GLN A 114 3.73 -4.71 4.04
N ARG A 115 3.54 -5.15 2.80
CA ARG A 115 3.41 -6.56 2.41
C ARG A 115 3.94 -6.82 1.01
N GLN A 116 4.15 -8.10 0.71
CA GLN A 116 4.52 -8.51 -0.64
C GLN A 116 3.31 -8.39 -1.59
N GLY A 117 3.40 -7.48 -2.55
CA GLY A 117 2.38 -7.22 -3.55
C GLY A 117 1.15 -6.48 -3.00
N ARG A 118 0.26 -6.09 -3.91
CA ARG A 118 -0.98 -5.35 -3.60
C ARG A 118 -2.05 -6.28 -3.04
N ALA A 119 -2.78 -5.86 -2.00
CA ALA A 119 -3.99 -6.53 -1.56
C ALA A 119 -5.06 -6.46 -2.66
N LYS A 120 -5.73 -7.57 -2.94
CA LYS A 120 -6.76 -7.63 -3.99
C LYS A 120 -8.16 -7.36 -3.48
N ASP A 121 -8.33 -7.47 -2.18
CA ASP A 121 -9.55 -7.19 -1.42
C ASP A 121 -9.43 -5.92 -0.58
N SER A 122 -8.33 -5.18 -0.73
CA SER A 122 -7.95 -4.01 0.07
C SER A 122 -7.76 -4.30 1.57
N ASN A 123 -7.74 -5.55 2.00
CA ASN A 123 -7.38 -5.93 3.36
C ASN A 123 -5.85 -5.87 3.51
N ASP A 124 -5.36 -4.68 3.66
CA ASP A 124 -3.93 -4.41 3.82
C ASP A 124 -3.49 -4.74 5.26
N ARG A 125 -2.55 -5.69 5.39
CA ARG A 125 -1.97 -6.11 6.66
C ARG A 125 -0.45 -6.17 6.54
N THR A 126 0.22 -5.65 7.56
CA THR A 126 1.67 -5.65 7.64
C THR A 126 2.18 -7.08 7.84
N GLN A 127 3.17 -7.48 7.06
CA GLN A 127 3.79 -8.79 7.20
C GLN A 127 4.95 -8.73 8.19
N ASP A 128 4.89 -9.50 9.29
CA ASP A 128 5.98 -9.65 10.26
C ASP A 128 7.31 -10.00 9.61
N SER A 129 7.29 -10.79 8.54
CA SER A 129 8.50 -11.17 7.80
C SER A 129 9.25 -9.98 7.20
N MET A 130 8.55 -8.90 6.84
CA MET A 130 9.15 -7.66 6.38
C MET A 130 9.89 -6.96 7.53
N LEU A 131 9.26 -6.82 8.69
CA LEU A 131 9.88 -6.22 9.88
C LEU A 131 11.07 -7.06 10.37
N LYS A 132 10.93 -8.39 10.36
CA LYS A 132 12.04 -9.31 10.69
C LYS A 132 13.20 -9.12 9.74
N MET A 133 12.95 -8.93 8.45
CA MET A 133 13.99 -8.64 7.46
C MET A 133 14.65 -7.28 7.77
N MET A 134 13.88 -6.23 8.03
CA MET A 134 14.40 -4.89 8.33
C MET A 134 15.27 -4.89 9.59
N ALA A 135 14.94 -5.70 10.60
CA ALA A 135 15.68 -5.84 11.85
C ALA A 135 16.88 -6.81 11.79
N MET A 136 17.30 -7.31 10.61
CA MET A 136 18.45 -8.22 10.50
C MET A 136 19.80 -7.51 10.65
N ALA A 137 19.89 -6.24 10.24
CA ALA A 137 21.07 -5.38 10.40
C ALA A 137 20.81 -4.33 11.50
N GLY A 138 21.82 -3.49 11.77
CA GLY A 138 21.80 -2.49 12.83
C GLY A 138 22.34 -3.06 14.16
N GLU A 139 22.45 -2.19 15.15
CA GLU A 139 22.98 -2.54 16.47
C GLU A 139 21.85 -2.71 17.52
N GLY A 140 22.12 -3.48 18.55
CA GLY A 140 21.20 -3.72 19.66
C GLY A 140 20.12 -4.78 19.37
N ASP A 141 18.99 -4.66 20.07
CA ASP A 141 17.83 -5.54 19.90
C ASP A 141 16.99 -5.19 18.66
N ALA A 142 15.96 -5.98 18.38
CA ALA A 142 15.11 -5.78 17.19
C ALA A 142 14.45 -4.40 17.18
N ILE A 143 14.02 -3.89 18.34
CA ILE A 143 13.39 -2.57 18.47
C ILE A 143 14.40 -1.47 18.18
N ALA A 144 15.60 -1.54 18.75
CA ALA A 144 16.66 -0.57 18.50
C ALA A 144 16.99 -0.47 17.01
N ARG A 145 17.11 -1.62 16.33
CA ARG A 145 17.37 -1.70 14.88
C ARG A 145 16.23 -1.09 14.04
N LEU A 146 14.98 -1.32 14.42
CA LEU A 146 13.83 -0.72 13.71
C LEU A 146 13.73 0.79 13.98
N LYS A 147 14.09 1.25 15.18
CA LYS A 147 14.15 2.69 15.51
C LYS A 147 15.19 3.43 14.68
N GLU A 148 16.36 2.80 14.41
CA GLU A 148 17.39 3.38 13.55
C GLU A 148 16.87 3.69 12.14
N LEU A 149 15.86 2.94 11.66
CA LEU A 149 15.24 3.15 10.36
C LEU A 149 14.18 4.26 10.34
N ASN A 150 13.81 4.85 11.46
CA ASN A 150 12.81 5.92 11.58
C ASN A 150 11.50 5.58 10.83
N LEU A 151 10.82 4.52 11.28
CA LEU A 151 9.62 4.01 10.61
C LEU A 151 8.47 5.00 10.66
N VAL A 152 7.87 5.31 9.51
CA VAL A 152 6.71 6.18 9.37
C VAL A 152 5.62 5.43 8.59
N PRO A 153 4.49 5.09 9.24
CA PRO A 153 3.33 4.59 8.52
C PRO A 153 2.78 5.65 7.57
N LEU A 154 2.47 5.23 6.34
CA LEU A 154 1.94 6.07 5.28
C LEU A 154 0.67 5.45 4.72
N SER A 155 -0.46 6.13 4.83
CA SER A 155 -1.72 5.76 4.18
C SER A 155 -1.79 6.31 2.78
N ILE A 156 -2.21 5.46 1.84
CA ILE A 156 -2.46 5.82 0.45
C ILE A 156 -3.91 5.49 0.12
N SER A 157 -4.71 6.52 -0.19
CA SER A 157 -6.13 6.40 -0.49
C SER A 157 -6.42 6.87 -1.90
N TYR A 158 -6.98 6.01 -2.72
CA TYR A 158 -7.46 6.30 -4.07
C TYR A 158 -8.99 6.29 -4.07
N GLU A 159 -9.63 7.31 -4.62
CA GLU A 159 -11.08 7.34 -4.78
C GLU A 159 -11.57 6.20 -5.68
N TYR A 160 -10.83 5.92 -6.76
CA TYR A 160 -11.05 4.79 -7.66
C TYR A 160 -9.75 4.04 -7.90
N ASP A 161 -9.78 2.72 -7.77
CA ASP A 161 -8.67 1.85 -8.14
C ASP A 161 -8.80 1.42 -9.61
N PRO A 162 -8.00 1.98 -10.53
CA PRO A 162 -8.15 1.67 -11.95
C PRO A 162 -7.91 0.19 -12.29
N CYS A 163 -7.28 -0.57 -11.39
CA CYS A 163 -6.99 -2.00 -11.55
C CYS A 163 -8.02 -2.91 -10.84
N ASP A 164 -9.11 -2.39 -10.28
CA ASP A 164 -10.08 -3.18 -9.51
C ASP A 164 -10.68 -4.33 -10.33
N PHE A 165 -11.04 -4.10 -11.59
CA PHE A 165 -11.55 -5.14 -12.49
C PHE A 165 -10.52 -6.22 -12.81
N LEU A 166 -9.24 -5.88 -12.91
CA LEU A 166 -8.14 -6.85 -13.09
C LEU A 166 -7.93 -7.69 -11.83
N LYS A 167 -8.07 -7.08 -10.67
CA LYS A 167 -8.01 -7.77 -9.38
C LYS A 167 -9.18 -8.75 -9.23
N ALA A 168 -10.40 -8.31 -9.55
CA ALA A 168 -11.60 -9.15 -9.52
C ALA A 168 -11.51 -10.31 -10.52
N LYS A 169 -11.04 -10.03 -11.76
CA LYS A 169 -10.76 -11.05 -12.79
C LYS A 169 -9.81 -12.14 -12.25
N GLU A 170 -8.69 -11.75 -11.67
CA GLU A 170 -7.71 -12.68 -11.11
C GLU A 170 -8.29 -13.51 -9.96
N LEU A 171 -9.16 -12.92 -9.12
CA LEU A 171 -9.84 -13.65 -8.04
C LEU A 171 -10.79 -14.71 -8.60
N GLN A 172 -11.53 -14.41 -9.67
CA GLN A 172 -12.38 -15.41 -10.33
C GLN A 172 -11.54 -16.51 -10.98
N GLN A 173 -10.48 -16.17 -11.71
CA GLN A 173 -9.59 -17.16 -12.34
C GLN A 173 -8.98 -18.11 -11.30
N LYS A 174 -8.57 -17.61 -10.14
CA LYS A 174 -8.06 -18.44 -9.04
C LYS A 174 -9.11 -19.29 -8.37
N ARG A 175 -10.36 -18.84 -8.31
CA ARG A 175 -11.49 -19.63 -7.82
C ARG A 175 -11.80 -20.80 -8.76
N ASP A 176 -11.79 -20.53 -10.07
CA ASP A 176 -12.22 -21.46 -11.11
C ASP A 176 -11.12 -22.46 -11.51
N ASP A 177 -9.85 -22.07 -11.37
CA ASP A 177 -8.68 -22.90 -11.62
C ASP A 177 -7.63 -22.81 -10.50
N ALA A 178 -7.51 -23.88 -9.71
CA ALA A 178 -6.51 -23.99 -8.63
C ALA A 178 -5.05 -23.90 -9.12
N ASN A 179 -4.80 -24.19 -10.41
CA ASN A 179 -3.48 -24.12 -11.02
C ASN A 179 -3.20 -22.78 -11.70
N PHE A 180 -4.17 -21.87 -11.71
CA PHE A 180 -3.98 -20.54 -12.30
C PHE A 180 -2.73 -19.85 -11.75
N ARG A 181 -1.89 -19.37 -12.65
CA ARG A 181 -0.72 -18.56 -12.34
C ARG A 181 -0.74 -17.30 -13.19
N LYS A 182 -0.49 -16.19 -12.55
CA LYS A 182 -0.34 -14.89 -13.19
C LYS A 182 0.87 -14.90 -14.12
N SER A 183 0.71 -14.39 -15.34
CA SER A 183 1.80 -14.23 -16.29
C SER A 183 2.61 -12.94 -16.01
N PRO A 184 3.85 -12.82 -16.49
CA PRO A 184 4.60 -11.58 -16.41
C PRO A 184 3.92 -10.41 -17.14
N GLU A 185 3.22 -10.68 -18.25
CA GLU A 185 2.46 -9.69 -19.02
C GLU A 185 1.32 -9.09 -18.23
N ASP A 186 0.71 -9.85 -17.31
CA ASP A 186 -0.34 -9.35 -16.43
C ASP A 186 0.16 -8.18 -15.55
N ASP A 187 1.42 -8.20 -15.12
CA ASP A 187 2.00 -7.08 -14.36
C ASP A 187 2.17 -5.83 -15.23
N LEU A 188 2.54 -6.00 -16.52
CA LEU A 188 2.61 -4.88 -17.47
C LEU A 188 1.23 -4.28 -17.75
N ILE A 189 0.22 -5.12 -17.95
CA ILE A 189 -1.17 -4.67 -18.14
C ILE A 189 -1.63 -3.89 -16.89
N ASN A 190 -1.34 -4.39 -15.69
CA ASN A 190 -1.65 -3.70 -14.45
C ASN A 190 -0.93 -2.35 -14.34
N MET A 191 0.36 -2.27 -14.69
CA MET A 191 1.12 -1.01 -14.70
C MET A 191 0.52 0.00 -15.69
N GLN A 192 0.22 -0.43 -16.91
CA GLN A 192 -0.39 0.41 -17.94
C GLN A 192 -1.78 0.89 -17.51
N THR A 193 -2.62 -0.02 -16.99
CA THR A 193 -3.96 0.31 -16.49
C THR A 193 -3.88 1.29 -15.32
N GLY A 194 -2.95 1.09 -14.39
CA GLY A 194 -2.69 2.02 -13.28
C GLY A 194 -2.29 3.41 -13.77
N LEU A 195 -1.39 3.50 -14.75
CA LEU A 195 -0.91 4.78 -15.28
C LEU A 195 -2.03 5.58 -15.97
N TYR A 196 -2.83 4.95 -16.83
CA TYR A 196 -3.80 5.64 -17.68
C TYR A 196 -5.25 5.60 -17.14
N GLY A 197 -5.56 4.73 -16.19
CA GLY A 197 -6.91 4.60 -15.66
C GLY A 197 -7.33 5.77 -14.79
N TYR A 198 -8.64 6.03 -14.76
CA TYR A 198 -9.23 7.06 -13.90
C TYR A 198 -9.10 6.71 -12.42
N LYS A 199 -8.66 7.66 -11.60
CA LYS A 199 -8.36 7.48 -10.17
C LYS A 199 -9.21 8.36 -9.25
N GLY A 200 -9.90 9.37 -9.81
CA GLY A 200 -10.56 10.37 -8.99
C GLY A 200 -9.57 11.16 -8.15
N ARG A 201 -9.88 11.36 -6.88
CA ARG A 201 -9.01 12.02 -5.90
C ARG A 201 -8.04 11.02 -5.29
N ILE A 202 -6.85 11.49 -4.95
CA ILE A 202 -5.80 10.68 -4.33
C ILE A 202 -5.30 11.41 -3.09
N HIS A 203 -5.23 10.71 -1.97
CA HIS A 203 -4.74 11.27 -0.71
C HIS A 203 -3.63 10.42 -0.13
N PHE A 204 -2.56 11.08 0.30
CA PHE A 204 -1.47 10.49 1.06
C PHE A 204 -1.44 11.12 2.45
N GLN A 205 -1.29 10.30 3.49
CA GLN A 205 -1.21 10.79 4.88
C GLN A 205 -0.17 10.01 5.67
N THR A 206 0.78 10.73 6.28
CA THR A 206 1.75 10.14 7.20
C THR A 206 1.24 10.13 8.63
N SER A 207 1.65 9.13 9.38
CA SER A 207 1.67 9.19 10.85
C SER A 207 2.96 9.84 11.34
N ALA A 208 3.08 10.04 12.65
CA ALA A 208 4.36 10.36 13.28
C ALA A 208 5.37 9.20 13.13
N CYS A 209 6.65 9.48 13.30
CA CYS A 209 7.68 8.45 13.39
C CYS A 209 7.43 7.59 14.64
N LEU A 210 7.44 6.26 14.47
CA LEU A 210 7.07 5.28 15.49
C LEU A 210 8.07 5.13 16.64
N ASN A 211 9.18 5.86 16.66
CA ASN A 211 10.27 5.64 17.61
C ASN A 211 9.81 5.68 19.08
N LYS A 212 8.86 6.55 19.43
CA LYS A 212 8.30 6.63 20.78
C LYS A 212 7.44 5.41 21.11
N GLU A 213 6.55 5.03 20.21
CA GLU A 213 5.64 3.88 20.39
C GLU A 213 6.42 2.55 20.39
N LEU A 214 7.54 2.48 19.67
CA LEU A 214 8.46 1.33 19.73
C LEU A 214 9.11 1.20 21.13
N ASP A 215 9.42 2.31 21.82
CA ASP A 215 9.89 2.26 23.19
C ASP A 215 8.78 1.75 24.14
N GLU A 216 7.54 2.17 23.94
CA GLU A 216 6.39 1.67 24.71
C GLU A 216 6.18 0.15 24.50
N ILE A 217 6.38 -0.36 23.28
CA ILE A 217 6.34 -1.81 23.01
C ILE A 217 7.48 -2.53 23.73
N LYS A 218 8.69 -1.94 23.78
CA LYS A 218 9.83 -2.51 24.47
C LYS A 218 9.58 -2.70 25.97
N GLU A 219 8.90 -1.75 26.61
CA GLU A 219 8.55 -1.82 28.03
C GLU A 219 7.58 -2.96 28.38
N ARG A 220 6.84 -3.46 27.38
CA ARG A 220 5.89 -4.57 27.56
C ARG A 220 6.54 -5.93 27.78
N ASN A 221 7.86 -6.07 27.61
CA ASN A 221 8.62 -7.30 27.82
C ASN A 221 8.08 -8.52 27.04
N LEU A 222 7.68 -8.31 25.79
CA LEU A 222 7.12 -9.32 24.91
C LEU A 222 8.20 -10.31 24.41
N SER A 223 7.80 -11.51 24.04
CA SER A 223 8.67 -12.45 23.33
C SER A 223 9.07 -11.91 21.95
N LYS A 224 10.16 -12.46 21.38
CA LYS A 224 10.64 -12.02 20.04
C LYS A 224 9.58 -12.07 18.95
N THR A 225 8.66 -13.03 19.00
CA THR A 225 7.60 -13.14 18.00
C THR A 225 6.52 -12.10 18.24
N GLU A 226 6.08 -11.95 19.50
CA GLU A 226 5.04 -11.00 19.88
C GLU A 226 5.45 -9.54 19.61
N VAL A 227 6.74 -9.20 19.75
CA VAL A 227 7.25 -7.87 19.39
C VAL A 227 6.95 -7.52 17.94
N PHE A 228 7.25 -8.42 16.99
CA PHE A 228 6.99 -8.13 15.56
C PHE A 228 5.49 -8.05 15.25
N THR A 229 4.69 -8.91 15.87
CA THR A 229 3.23 -8.85 15.74
C THR A 229 2.67 -7.54 16.28
N ALA A 230 3.12 -7.10 17.47
CA ALA A 230 2.69 -5.83 18.06
C ALA A 230 3.09 -4.62 17.18
N ILE A 231 4.27 -4.66 16.57
CA ILE A 231 4.71 -3.59 15.65
C ILE A 231 3.91 -3.63 14.34
N SER A 232 3.60 -4.83 13.81
CA SER A 232 2.74 -4.98 12.62
C SER A 232 1.35 -4.41 12.87
N GLU A 233 0.73 -4.74 14.01
CA GLU A 233 -0.57 -4.21 14.42
C GLU A 233 -0.55 -2.69 14.63
N LEU A 234 0.54 -2.15 15.19
CA LEU A 234 0.73 -0.71 15.34
C LEU A 234 0.78 0.00 13.98
N ILE A 235 1.56 -0.52 13.03
CA ILE A 235 1.63 0.02 11.67
C ILE A 235 0.26 -0.05 10.99
N ASP A 236 -0.42 -1.20 11.07
CA ASP A 236 -1.76 -1.38 10.51
C ASP A 236 -2.75 -0.39 11.11
N LYS A 237 -2.74 -0.21 12.43
CA LYS A 237 -3.57 0.76 13.13
C LYS A 237 -3.38 2.17 12.54
N HIS A 238 -2.14 2.63 12.45
CA HIS A 238 -1.85 3.96 11.90
C HIS A 238 -2.28 4.11 10.43
N ILE A 239 -2.03 3.10 9.59
CA ILE A 239 -2.44 3.13 8.20
C ILE A 239 -3.96 3.17 8.08
N HIS A 240 -4.67 2.34 8.84
CA HIS A 240 -6.13 2.26 8.78
C HIS A 240 -6.80 3.51 9.34
N GLN A 241 -6.26 4.10 10.41
CA GLN A 241 -6.78 5.34 10.99
C GLN A 241 -6.66 6.53 10.04
N ASN A 242 -5.65 6.51 9.17
CA ASN A 242 -5.35 7.59 8.24
C ASN A 242 -5.94 7.36 6.83
N TYR A 243 -6.80 6.35 6.64
CA TYR A 243 -7.50 6.22 5.37
C TYR A 243 -8.43 7.41 5.13
N HIS A 244 -8.27 8.05 3.99
CA HIS A 244 -9.24 9.01 3.50
C HIS A 244 -10.35 8.24 2.77
N LEU A 245 -11.55 8.26 3.36
CA LEU A 245 -12.73 7.60 2.79
C LEU A 245 -13.46 8.54 1.84
N TYR A 246 -13.94 7.98 0.73
CA TYR A 246 -14.70 8.68 -0.30
C TYR A 246 -16.11 8.12 -0.36
N ALA A 247 -17.06 8.86 -0.92
CA ALA A 247 -18.45 8.44 -1.08
C ALA A 247 -18.61 7.02 -1.63
N GLY A 248 -17.75 6.62 -2.61
CA GLY A 248 -17.72 5.26 -3.17
C GLY A 248 -17.45 4.15 -2.16
N ASN A 249 -16.73 4.43 -1.06
CA ASN A 249 -16.48 3.44 -0.01
C ASN A 249 -17.76 3.13 0.78
N TYR A 250 -18.53 4.17 1.12
CA TYR A 250 -19.79 4.05 1.84
C TYR A 250 -20.88 3.42 0.98
N VAL A 251 -21.00 3.87 -0.27
CA VAL A 251 -21.91 3.26 -1.26
C VAL A 251 -21.61 1.77 -1.45
N ALA A 252 -20.34 1.41 -1.60
CA ALA A 252 -19.95 0.01 -1.75
C ALA A 252 -20.33 -0.83 -0.53
N CYS A 253 -20.22 -0.27 0.67
CA CYS A 253 -20.61 -0.94 1.91
C CYS A 253 -22.12 -1.21 1.95
N ASP A 254 -22.93 -0.18 1.69
CA ASP A 254 -24.40 -0.31 1.69
C ASP A 254 -24.87 -1.28 0.61
N LEU A 255 -24.30 -1.23 -0.60
CA LEU A 255 -24.60 -2.19 -1.66
C LEU A 255 -24.20 -3.63 -1.32
N LEU A 256 -23.09 -3.81 -0.63
CA LEU A 256 -22.58 -5.13 -0.24
C LEU A 256 -23.43 -5.76 0.86
N MET A 257 -23.88 -4.94 1.82
CA MET A 257 -24.70 -5.36 2.96
C MET A 257 -26.20 -5.41 2.64
N GLY A 258 -26.64 -4.75 1.56
CA GLY A 258 -28.05 -4.62 1.20
C GLY A 258 -28.83 -3.75 2.17
N ASP A 259 -28.18 -2.75 2.75
CA ASP A 259 -28.78 -1.79 3.69
C ASP A 259 -28.45 -0.33 3.30
N THR A 260 -28.77 0.64 4.16
CA THR A 260 -28.60 2.08 3.92
C THR A 260 -27.97 2.79 5.12
N ARG A 261 -27.16 2.07 5.89
CA ARG A 261 -26.59 2.58 7.15
C ARG A 261 -25.66 3.78 6.99
N PHE A 262 -25.10 3.95 5.80
CA PHE A 262 -24.20 5.06 5.46
C PHE A 262 -24.84 6.05 4.45
N ALA A 263 -26.16 6.04 4.28
CA ALA A 263 -26.85 6.89 3.33
C ALA A 263 -26.66 8.41 3.57
N GLU A 264 -26.24 8.82 4.78
CA GLU A 264 -25.92 10.22 5.12
C GLU A 264 -24.50 10.64 4.68
N GLU A 265 -23.64 9.68 4.32
CA GLU A 265 -22.23 9.90 3.96
C GLU A 265 -22.02 10.11 2.45
N TYR A 266 -23.09 10.02 1.65
CA TYR A 266 -23.05 10.22 0.21
C TYR A 266 -24.38 10.76 -0.33
N THR A 267 -24.31 11.43 -1.48
CA THR A 267 -25.49 11.89 -2.20
C THR A 267 -26.00 10.84 -3.18
N GLU A 268 -27.25 10.93 -3.61
CA GLU A 268 -27.79 10.03 -4.64
C GLU A 268 -27.02 10.16 -5.98
N GLU A 269 -26.52 11.36 -6.30
CA GLU A 269 -25.68 11.57 -7.48
C GLU A 269 -24.35 10.80 -7.39
N GLU A 270 -23.69 10.82 -6.23
CA GLU A 270 -22.44 10.07 -5.99
C GLU A 270 -22.68 8.56 -6.04
N LYS A 271 -23.82 8.10 -5.52
CA LYS A 271 -24.23 6.69 -5.61
C LYS A 271 -24.40 6.25 -7.06
N VAL A 272 -25.20 6.97 -7.84
CA VAL A 272 -25.42 6.69 -9.26
C VAL A 272 -24.10 6.73 -10.04
N LYS A 273 -23.21 7.68 -9.73
CA LYS A 273 -21.86 7.78 -10.34
C LYS A 273 -21.02 6.55 -10.02
N PHE A 274 -21.01 6.11 -8.77
CA PHE A 274 -20.26 4.93 -8.36
C PHE A 274 -20.81 3.64 -8.97
N GLU A 275 -22.14 3.48 -9.00
CA GLU A 275 -22.78 2.32 -9.63
C GLU A 275 -22.48 2.24 -11.14
N LYS A 276 -22.53 3.38 -11.83
CA LYS A 276 -22.14 3.45 -13.26
C LYS A 276 -20.67 3.11 -13.46
N TYR A 277 -19.79 3.57 -12.57
CA TYR A 277 -18.38 3.20 -12.59
C TYR A 277 -18.20 1.69 -12.40
N LEU A 278 -18.84 1.10 -11.40
CA LEU A 278 -18.82 -0.34 -11.10
C LEU A 278 -19.23 -1.19 -12.29
N GLU A 279 -20.37 -0.85 -12.93
CA GLU A 279 -20.83 -1.56 -14.13
C GLU A 279 -19.83 -1.42 -15.29
N GLY A 280 -19.25 -0.22 -15.47
CA GLY A 280 -18.20 0.00 -16.46
C GLY A 280 -16.95 -0.83 -16.22
N GLN A 281 -16.54 -1.03 -14.95
CA GLN A 281 -15.39 -1.88 -14.60
C GLN A 281 -15.72 -3.36 -14.84
N ILE A 282 -16.88 -3.82 -14.43
CA ILE A 282 -17.33 -5.20 -14.71
C ILE A 282 -17.38 -5.46 -16.22
N ALA A 283 -17.86 -4.51 -17.02
CA ALA A 283 -17.93 -4.66 -18.47
C ALA A 283 -16.56 -4.92 -19.13
N LYS A 284 -15.47 -4.35 -18.58
CA LYS A 284 -14.08 -4.56 -19.09
C LYS A 284 -13.55 -5.97 -18.87
N ILE A 285 -14.18 -6.77 -18.00
CA ILE A 285 -13.68 -8.11 -17.69
C ILE A 285 -14.04 -9.06 -18.83
N ASP A 286 -13.05 -9.59 -19.49
CA ASP A 286 -13.18 -10.63 -20.52
C ASP A 286 -12.80 -11.98 -19.91
N LEU A 287 -13.83 -12.84 -19.69
CA LEU A 287 -13.71 -14.21 -19.20
C LEU A 287 -14.79 -15.09 -19.86
N PRO A 288 -14.46 -16.30 -20.31
CA PRO A 288 -15.43 -17.21 -20.93
C PRO A 288 -16.62 -17.53 -20.03
N ASN A 289 -16.37 -17.74 -18.74
CA ASN A 289 -17.37 -18.06 -17.70
C ASN A 289 -17.51 -16.91 -16.73
N LYS A 290 -17.79 -15.70 -17.24
CA LYS A 290 -17.88 -14.48 -16.45
C LYS A 290 -19.02 -14.55 -15.45
N ASP A 291 -18.68 -14.60 -14.16
CA ASP A 291 -19.61 -14.61 -13.04
C ASP A 291 -19.82 -13.17 -12.52
N ILE A 292 -20.81 -12.48 -13.10
CA ILE A 292 -21.11 -11.07 -12.78
C ILE A 292 -21.38 -10.86 -11.29
N PRO A 293 -22.22 -11.66 -10.60
CA PRO A 293 -22.46 -11.51 -9.17
C PRO A 293 -21.17 -11.64 -8.34
N PHE A 294 -20.32 -12.59 -8.64
CA PHE A 294 -19.03 -12.78 -7.96
C PHE A 294 -18.10 -11.58 -8.19
N LEU A 295 -17.95 -11.15 -9.43
CA LEU A 295 -17.07 -10.02 -9.78
C LEU A 295 -17.56 -8.72 -9.14
N ARG A 296 -18.87 -8.45 -9.17
CA ARG A 296 -19.48 -7.32 -8.49
C ARG A 296 -19.18 -7.34 -6.99
N ASN A 297 -19.42 -8.49 -6.35
CA ASN A 297 -19.11 -8.67 -4.92
C ASN A 297 -17.63 -8.37 -4.62
N LYS A 298 -16.69 -8.87 -5.45
CA LYS A 298 -15.27 -8.65 -5.22
C LYS A 298 -14.85 -7.20 -5.38
N ILE A 299 -15.37 -6.48 -6.37
CA ILE A 299 -15.10 -5.05 -6.53
C ILE A 299 -15.70 -4.27 -5.34
N LEU A 300 -16.95 -4.51 -4.97
CA LEU A 300 -17.57 -3.87 -3.80
C LEU A 300 -16.76 -4.13 -2.52
N THR A 301 -16.29 -5.35 -2.31
CA THR A 301 -15.46 -5.71 -1.15
C THR A 301 -14.17 -4.86 -1.09
N MET A 302 -13.52 -4.58 -2.22
CA MET A 302 -12.30 -3.76 -2.25
C MET A 302 -12.55 -2.33 -1.73
N TYR A 303 -13.70 -1.75 -2.04
CA TYR A 303 -14.05 -0.40 -1.58
C TYR A 303 -14.61 -0.40 -0.17
N ALA A 304 -15.46 -1.35 0.19
CA ALA A 304 -16.08 -1.47 1.51
C ALA A 304 -15.07 -1.86 2.61
N CYS A 305 -14.03 -2.61 2.28
CA CYS A 305 -13.03 -3.10 3.24
C CYS A 305 -12.35 -1.95 4.01
N LEU A 306 -12.16 -0.79 3.38
CA LEU A 306 -11.53 0.37 4.01
C LEU A 306 -12.35 0.90 5.19
N LEU A 307 -13.68 0.79 5.15
CA LEU A 307 -14.57 1.15 6.26
C LEU A 307 -14.43 0.20 7.46
N TYR A 308 -14.28 -1.11 7.20
CA TYR A 308 -14.17 -2.10 8.28
C TYR A 308 -12.78 -2.12 8.94
N THR A 309 -11.77 -1.68 8.22
CA THR A 309 -10.39 -1.58 8.74
C THR A 309 -10.12 -0.24 9.41
N SER A 310 -10.82 0.82 9.00
CA SER A 310 -10.77 2.11 9.68
C SER A 310 -11.47 2.02 11.04
N PRO A 311 -10.88 2.54 12.14
CA PRO A 311 -11.56 2.59 13.41
C PRO A 311 -12.82 3.45 13.30
N SER A 312 -13.92 2.94 13.82
CA SER A 312 -15.17 3.71 13.88
C SER A 312 -14.98 5.01 14.68
N PRO A 313 -15.65 6.12 14.32
CA PRO A 313 -15.71 7.32 15.19
C PRO A 313 -16.19 7.00 16.61
N ARG A 314 -16.93 5.89 16.80
CA ARG A 314 -17.36 5.41 18.14
C ARG A 314 -16.23 4.82 18.96
N ASP A 315 -15.17 4.31 18.32
CA ASP A 315 -14.00 3.73 18.99
C ASP A 315 -13.12 4.81 19.63
N TYR A 316 -13.21 6.08 19.15
CA TYR A 316 -12.55 7.24 19.75
C TYR A 316 -13.29 7.81 20.96
N ALA A 317 -14.59 7.53 21.12
CA ALA A 317 -15.38 8.01 22.26
C ALA A 317 -15.24 7.09 23.50
N ALA A 318 -14.58 5.94 23.37
CA ALA A 318 -14.41 4.93 24.42
C ALA A 318 -12.96 4.85 24.96
N SER A 319 -12.05 5.66 24.45
CA SER A 319 -10.66 5.81 24.91
C SER A 319 -10.44 7.20 25.51
#